data_6941ba2874d20567387cba336eec3d79
#
_entry.id   6941ba2874d20567387cba336eec3d79
#
_cell.length_a   1.000
_cell.length_b   1.000
_cell.length_c   1.000
_cell.angle_alpha   90.00
_cell.angle_beta   90.00
_cell.angle_gamma   90.00
#
_symmetry.space_group_name_H-M   'P 1'
#
loop_
_entity.id
_entity.type
_entity.pdbx_description
1 polymer ?
#
loop_
_entity_poly.entity_id
_entity_poly.type
_entity_poly.pdbx_seq_one_letter_code
_entity_poly.pdbx_strand_id
1 'polypeptide(L)'
;MNWHMIISGLIVVVIKVVGTTFFLLYFPQIFNKSDDGFTTTTRSYGTVSQIFGSRSPSPKSFLPTRSYGTVCPKEWEFHQGRCFFLSTSESSWNESREFCERKGSTLAIVNTLEKLRFLQDLTEAEKYFIGLMYHREEKKWRWINNSVFHGNVTNQNQNFNCVTIGLTKTLDAASCDISYRRICEKNAK
;
A
#
# COMPACT_ATOMS: atom_id res chain seq x y z
N MET A 1 -36.20 1.95 -48.13
CA MET A 1 -34.93 2.42 -47.54
C MET A 1 -35.13 2.49 -46.04
N ASN A 2 -34.41 1.63 -45.26
CA ASN A 2 -34.72 1.42 -43.85
C ASN A 2 -34.20 2.59 -43.00
N TRP A 3 -35.07 3.55 -42.71
CA TRP A 3 -34.79 4.73 -41.89
C TRP A 3 -34.13 4.38 -40.55
N HIS A 4 -34.51 3.25 -39.93
CA HIS A 4 -33.92 2.76 -38.70
C HIS A 4 -32.42 2.46 -38.81
N MET A 5 -31.92 1.95 -39.93
CA MET A 5 -30.50 1.68 -40.13
C MET A 5 -29.68 2.97 -40.24
N ILE A 6 -30.27 4.02 -40.84
CA ILE A 6 -29.62 5.32 -40.99
C ILE A 6 -29.49 6.00 -39.62
N ILE A 7 -30.57 5.98 -38.82
CA ILE A 7 -30.59 6.55 -37.47
C ILE A 7 -29.57 5.82 -36.55
N SER A 8 -29.56 4.47 -36.60
CA SER A 8 -28.59 3.67 -35.82
C SER A 8 -27.14 4.01 -36.21
N GLY A 9 -26.85 4.15 -37.49
CA GLY A 9 -25.53 4.54 -37.97
C GLY A 9 -25.09 5.93 -37.49
N LEU A 10 -26.01 6.90 -37.52
CA LEU A 10 -25.75 8.26 -37.05
C LEU A 10 -25.48 8.29 -35.53
N ILE A 11 -26.22 7.54 -34.72
CA ILE A 11 -26.01 7.45 -33.26
C ILE A 11 -24.61 6.91 -32.95
N VAL A 12 -24.18 5.85 -33.65
CA VAL A 12 -22.82 5.28 -33.44
C VAL A 12 -21.74 6.29 -33.80
N VAL A 13 -21.89 7.04 -34.87
CA VAL A 13 -20.94 8.09 -35.27
C VAL A 13 -20.87 9.19 -34.20
N VAL A 14 -22.01 9.66 -33.71
CA VAL A 14 -22.06 10.70 -32.66
C VAL A 14 -21.37 10.22 -31.39
N ILE A 15 -21.63 8.99 -30.95
CA ILE A 15 -21.00 8.43 -29.75
C ILE A 15 -19.47 8.35 -29.90
N LYS A 16 -18.98 7.93 -31.08
CA LYS A 16 -17.54 7.89 -31.36
C LYS A 16 -16.90 9.28 -31.34
N VAL A 17 -17.53 10.27 -31.97
CA VAL A 17 -17.02 11.64 -32.01
C VAL A 17 -17.01 12.25 -30.60
N VAL A 18 -18.09 12.10 -29.83
CA VAL A 18 -18.17 12.60 -28.45
C VAL A 18 -17.12 11.88 -27.56
N GLY A 19 -16.97 10.57 -27.68
CA GLY A 19 -15.98 9.80 -26.91
C GLY A 19 -14.54 10.22 -27.22
N THR A 20 -14.21 10.43 -28.50
CA THR A 20 -12.85 10.88 -28.89
C THR A 20 -12.57 12.32 -28.47
N THR A 21 -13.53 13.23 -28.55
CA THR A 21 -13.36 14.62 -28.08
C THR A 21 -13.21 14.66 -26.56
N PHE A 22 -13.98 13.87 -25.81
CA PHE A 22 -13.84 13.74 -24.37
C PHE A 22 -12.44 13.22 -23.98
N PHE A 23 -11.96 12.18 -24.67
CA PHE A 23 -10.63 11.62 -24.45
C PHE A 23 -9.53 12.65 -24.72
N LEU A 24 -9.60 13.39 -25.83
CA LEU A 24 -8.58 14.39 -26.18
C LEU A 24 -8.57 15.60 -25.25
N LEU A 25 -9.71 15.98 -24.67
CA LEU A 25 -9.80 17.12 -23.75
C LEU A 25 -9.40 16.78 -22.31
N TYR A 26 -9.70 15.57 -21.84
CA TYR A 26 -9.49 15.18 -20.44
C TYR A 26 -8.21 14.37 -20.21
N PHE A 27 -7.75 13.62 -21.22
CA PHE A 27 -6.54 12.82 -21.10
C PHE A 27 -5.26 13.63 -20.81
N PRO A 28 -5.02 14.80 -21.40
CA PRO A 28 -3.85 15.62 -21.08
C PRO A 28 -3.86 16.14 -19.63
N GLN A 29 -5.02 16.34 -19.03
CA GLN A 29 -5.13 16.83 -17.65
C GLN A 29 -4.78 15.75 -16.61
N ILE A 30 -4.92 14.47 -16.96
CA ILE A 30 -4.56 13.35 -16.08
C ILE A 30 -3.05 13.15 -16.04
N PHE A 31 -2.34 13.40 -17.14
CA PHE A 31 -0.88 13.22 -17.24
C PHE A 31 -0.06 14.49 -16.92
N ASN A 32 -0.67 15.66 -16.81
CA ASN A 32 0.04 16.92 -16.58
C ASN A 32 0.12 17.32 -15.09
N LYS A 33 -0.05 16.37 -14.16
CA LYS A 33 0.09 16.60 -12.72
C LYS A 33 1.34 15.93 -12.13
N SER A 34 2.45 16.02 -12.85
CA SER A 34 3.76 15.59 -12.34
C SER A 34 4.84 16.40 -13.04
N ASP A 35 5.00 17.69 -12.71
CA ASP A 35 6.26 18.44 -12.85
C ASP A 35 6.05 19.86 -12.29
N ASP A 36 6.11 19.95 -10.97
CA ASP A 36 6.37 21.24 -10.31
C ASP A 36 7.39 21.01 -9.20
N GLY A 37 8.62 21.42 -9.48
CA GLY A 37 9.52 21.83 -8.41
C GLY A 37 10.86 21.10 -8.28
N PHE A 38 11.70 21.09 -9.33
CA PHE A 38 13.14 21.05 -9.08
C PHE A 38 13.78 22.31 -9.69
N THR A 39 13.82 23.37 -8.91
CA THR A 39 14.57 24.57 -9.24
C THR A 39 16.04 24.36 -8.87
N THR A 40 16.87 24.07 -9.85
CA THR A 40 18.32 24.04 -9.71
C THR A 40 18.81 25.49 -9.63
N THR A 41 19.15 25.96 -8.46
CA THR A 41 19.84 27.24 -8.28
C THR A 41 21.32 27.03 -8.54
N THR A 42 21.74 27.34 -9.74
CA THR A 42 23.17 27.46 -10.10
C THR A 42 23.70 28.75 -9.49
N ARG A 43 24.47 28.66 -8.42
CA ARG A 43 25.18 29.82 -7.85
C ARG A 43 26.60 29.87 -8.40
N SER A 44 26.85 30.93 -9.17
CA SER A 44 28.10 31.35 -9.78
C SER A 44 29.26 31.42 -8.78
N TYR A 45 30.39 30.90 -9.20
CA TYR A 45 31.68 31.01 -8.53
C TYR A 45 32.26 32.42 -8.70
N GLY A 46 32.47 33.09 -7.57
CA GLY A 46 33.33 34.27 -7.50
C GLY A 46 34.69 33.91 -6.93
N THR A 47 35.73 34.12 -7.71
CA THR A 47 37.13 33.95 -7.37
C THR A 47 37.59 35.06 -6.44
N VAL A 48 38.18 34.77 -5.27
CA VAL A 48 39.16 35.66 -4.60
C VAL A 48 40.27 34.85 -3.96
N SER A 49 41.45 35.26 -4.23
CA SER A 49 42.75 34.68 -3.88
C SER A 49 43.17 34.97 -2.42
N GLN A 50 43.94 33.99 -1.90
CA GLN A 50 45.07 34.09 -0.97
C GLN A 50 44.89 34.77 0.43
N ILE A 51 45.27 34.05 1.50
CA ILE A 51 46.44 34.33 2.33
C ILE A 51 46.71 33.15 3.29
N PHE A 52 47.99 32.87 3.46
CA PHE A 52 48.67 31.87 4.27
C PHE A 52 48.23 31.78 5.75
N GLY A 53 48.23 30.54 6.26
CA GLY A 53 48.10 30.28 7.71
C GLY A 53 48.23 28.81 8.04
N SER A 54 49.44 28.31 8.21
CA SER A 54 49.76 26.95 8.66
C SER A 54 49.18 26.69 10.07
N ARG A 55 48.30 25.69 10.18
CA ARG A 55 48.15 24.87 11.38
C ARG A 55 47.37 23.60 11.06
N SER A 56 48.07 22.50 11.01
CA SER A 56 47.54 21.14 10.96
C SER A 56 46.76 20.85 12.23
N PRO A 57 45.50 20.42 12.13
CA PRO A 57 44.87 19.59 13.14
C PRO A 57 44.81 18.14 12.65
N SER A 58 45.33 17.28 13.48
CA SER A 58 45.21 15.82 13.46
C SER A 58 43.89 15.30 12.89
N PRO A 59 43.90 14.24 12.08
CA PRO A 59 42.65 13.61 11.62
C PRO A 59 41.94 12.97 12.80
N LYS A 60 40.87 13.61 13.27
CA LYS A 60 39.90 12.92 14.11
C LYS A 60 39.32 11.79 13.24
N SER A 61 39.69 10.57 13.60
CA SER A 61 39.07 9.38 13.06
C SER A 61 37.56 9.46 13.27
N PHE A 62 36.82 9.81 12.20
CA PHE A 62 35.40 9.54 12.15
C PHE A 62 35.27 8.01 12.15
N LEU A 63 35.06 7.42 13.31
CA LEU A 63 34.43 6.12 13.38
C LEU A 63 33.12 6.24 12.58
N PRO A 64 32.89 5.41 11.55
CA PRO A 64 31.60 5.35 10.93
C PRO A 64 30.63 4.91 12.01
N THR A 65 29.79 5.83 12.47
CA THR A 65 28.61 5.49 13.27
C THR A 65 27.82 4.53 12.39
N ARG A 66 27.96 3.25 12.68
CA ARG A 66 27.19 2.19 12.02
C ARG A 66 25.74 2.48 12.37
N SER A 67 25.06 3.22 11.50
CA SER A 67 23.62 3.32 11.51
C SER A 67 23.13 1.88 11.40
N TYR A 68 22.69 1.32 12.51
CA TYR A 68 21.89 0.10 12.49
C TYR A 68 20.56 0.48 11.87
N GLY A 69 20.55 0.55 10.52
CA GLY A 69 19.32 0.72 9.78
C GLY A 69 18.39 -0.42 10.15
N THR A 70 17.19 -0.06 10.57
CA THR A 70 16.09 -1.01 10.76
C THR A 70 15.97 -1.86 9.51
N VAL A 71 16.27 -3.16 9.64
CA VAL A 71 16.34 -4.08 8.50
C VAL A 71 15.23 -5.12 8.63
N CYS A 72 14.52 -5.34 7.55
CA CYS A 72 13.62 -6.47 7.41
C CYS A 72 14.36 -7.70 6.86
N PRO A 73 13.94 -8.93 7.21
CA PRO A 73 14.43 -10.13 6.55
C PRO A 73 14.18 -10.09 5.04
N LYS A 74 14.91 -10.90 4.28
CA LYS A 74 14.66 -11.08 2.85
C LYS A 74 13.19 -11.44 2.62
N GLU A 75 12.60 -10.90 1.55
CA GLU A 75 11.18 -11.09 1.16
C GLU A 75 10.16 -10.39 2.09
N TRP A 76 10.62 -9.52 2.99
CA TRP A 76 9.76 -8.70 3.82
C TRP A 76 9.90 -7.23 3.43
N GLU A 77 8.77 -6.58 3.23
CA GLU A 77 8.69 -5.16 2.89
C GLU A 77 8.77 -4.30 4.15
N PHE A 78 9.62 -3.27 4.14
CA PHE A 78 9.75 -2.34 5.26
C PHE A 78 8.79 -1.17 5.14
N HIS A 79 8.05 -0.88 6.21
CA HIS A 79 7.25 0.33 6.30
C HIS A 79 7.13 0.79 7.77
N GLN A 80 7.57 2.00 8.06
CA GLN A 80 7.42 2.66 9.37
C GLN A 80 7.87 1.80 10.57
N GLY A 81 9.07 1.24 10.52
CA GLY A 81 9.61 0.42 11.62
C GLY A 81 9.00 -0.99 11.72
N ARG A 82 8.20 -1.38 10.75
CA ARG A 82 7.56 -2.69 10.66
C ARG A 82 7.98 -3.41 9.39
N CYS A 83 8.00 -4.73 9.45
CA CYS A 83 8.25 -5.60 8.32
C CYS A 83 6.97 -6.38 7.99
N PHE A 84 6.62 -6.42 6.71
CA PHE A 84 5.43 -7.09 6.18
C PHE A 84 5.83 -8.19 5.20
N PHE A 85 5.26 -9.36 5.35
CA PHE A 85 5.43 -10.48 4.42
C PHE A 85 4.09 -10.78 3.75
N LEU A 86 4.07 -10.74 2.42
CA LEU A 86 2.92 -11.10 1.60
C LEU A 86 3.13 -12.51 1.05
N SER A 87 2.24 -13.43 1.39
CA SER A 87 2.36 -14.81 0.92
C SER A 87 1.92 -14.95 -0.53
N THR A 88 2.56 -15.86 -1.24
CA THR A 88 2.12 -16.30 -2.57
C THR A 88 1.16 -17.49 -2.49
N SER A 89 1.17 -18.23 -1.39
CA SER A 89 0.27 -19.35 -1.15
C SER A 89 -0.97 -18.94 -0.38
N GLU A 90 -2.05 -19.66 -0.58
CA GLU A 90 -3.35 -19.44 0.05
C GLU A 90 -3.62 -20.48 1.14
N SER A 91 -4.41 -20.13 2.14
CA SER A 91 -4.89 -21.00 3.20
C SER A 91 -6.06 -20.34 3.95
N SER A 92 -6.72 -21.08 4.84
CA SER A 92 -7.72 -20.55 5.77
C SER A 92 -7.13 -19.48 6.69
N TRP A 93 -7.99 -18.69 7.35
CA TRP A 93 -7.52 -17.65 8.26
C TRP A 93 -6.75 -18.21 9.45
N ASN A 94 -7.20 -19.33 10.03
CA ASN A 94 -6.50 -19.99 11.14
C ASN A 94 -5.10 -20.49 10.75
N GLU A 95 -4.99 -21.19 9.62
CA GLU A 95 -3.70 -21.62 9.10
C GLU A 95 -2.78 -20.44 8.76
N SER A 96 -3.36 -19.35 8.25
CA SER A 96 -2.64 -18.11 7.96
C SER A 96 -2.07 -17.48 9.25
N ARG A 97 -2.86 -17.45 10.33
CA ARG A 97 -2.42 -16.99 11.65
C ARG A 97 -1.26 -17.83 12.16
N GLU A 98 -1.43 -19.15 12.19
CA GLU A 98 -0.38 -20.08 12.64
C GLU A 98 0.91 -19.96 11.81
N PHE A 99 0.77 -19.76 10.50
CA PHE A 99 1.93 -19.53 9.63
C PHE A 99 2.70 -18.28 10.06
N CYS A 100 2.03 -17.15 10.29
CA CYS A 100 2.69 -15.94 10.76
C CYS A 100 3.36 -16.15 12.13
N GLU A 101 2.70 -16.85 13.07
CA GLU A 101 3.24 -17.18 14.40
C GLU A 101 4.52 -18.01 14.31
N ARG A 102 4.56 -19.03 13.44
CA ARG A 102 5.78 -19.82 13.17
C ARG A 102 6.93 -18.99 12.58
N LYS A 103 6.64 -17.87 11.94
CA LYS A 103 7.64 -16.91 11.41
C LYS A 103 8.05 -15.83 12.44
N GLY A 104 7.62 -15.96 13.70
CA GLY A 104 7.86 -14.96 14.74
C GLY A 104 7.18 -13.62 14.44
N SER A 105 5.99 -13.67 13.87
CA SER A 105 5.19 -12.53 13.42
C SER A 105 3.71 -12.77 13.78
N THR A 106 2.85 -11.83 13.44
CA THR A 106 1.39 -11.97 13.54
C THR A 106 0.75 -11.66 12.20
N LEU A 107 -0.53 -11.99 12.01
CA LEU A 107 -1.29 -11.39 10.91
C LEU A 107 -1.30 -9.86 11.06
N ALA A 108 -1.25 -9.14 9.96
CA ALA A 108 -1.11 -7.68 9.95
C ALA A 108 -2.26 -6.98 10.68
N ILE A 109 -1.92 -5.99 11.52
CA ILE A 109 -2.86 -5.11 12.21
C ILE A 109 -2.88 -3.77 11.47
N VAL A 110 -3.94 -3.50 10.72
CA VAL A 110 -4.07 -2.32 9.86
C VAL A 110 -4.83 -1.23 10.59
N ASN A 111 -4.16 -0.58 11.52
CA ASN A 111 -4.76 0.39 12.44
C ASN A 111 -4.61 1.87 12.01
N THR A 112 -3.98 2.14 10.88
CA THR A 112 -3.84 3.47 10.29
C THR A 112 -4.21 3.46 8.82
N LEU A 113 -4.72 4.58 8.32
CA LEU A 113 -5.04 4.74 6.90
C LEU A 113 -3.79 4.66 6.01
N GLU A 114 -2.66 5.15 6.51
CA GLU A 114 -1.38 5.11 5.80
C GLU A 114 -0.89 3.66 5.61
N LYS A 115 -0.92 2.85 6.68
CA LYS A 115 -0.61 1.42 6.59
C LYS A 115 -1.58 0.69 5.64
N LEU A 116 -2.87 1.01 5.69
CA LEU A 116 -3.85 0.43 4.77
C LEU A 116 -3.49 0.74 3.31
N ARG A 117 -3.18 1.99 2.98
CA ARG A 117 -2.78 2.39 1.63
C ARG A 117 -1.52 1.67 1.18
N PHE A 118 -0.49 1.67 2.01
CA PHE A 118 0.77 0.95 1.73
C PHE A 118 0.52 -0.53 1.40
N LEU A 119 -0.26 -1.23 2.21
CA LEU A 119 -0.56 -2.64 1.97
C LEU A 119 -1.45 -2.85 0.75
N GLN A 120 -2.39 -1.97 0.47
CA GLN A 120 -3.22 -2.03 -0.73
C GLN A 120 -2.42 -1.83 -2.03
N ASP A 121 -1.40 -0.99 -1.99
CA ASP A 121 -0.49 -0.79 -3.13
C ASP A 121 0.35 -2.05 -3.41
N LEU A 122 0.66 -2.85 -2.37
CA LEU A 122 1.40 -4.10 -2.50
C LEU A 122 0.53 -5.31 -2.88
N THR A 123 -0.76 -5.28 -2.56
CA THR A 123 -1.65 -6.43 -2.76
C THR A 123 -2.24 -6.52 -4.16
N GLU A 124 -2.14 -5.45 -4.94
CA GLU A 124 -2.69 -5.38 -6.31
C GLU A 124 -4.17 -5.82 -6.37
N ALA A 125 -4.49 -6.81 -7.22
CA ALA A 125 -5.84 -7.35 -7.41
C ALA A 125 -6.14 -8.60 -6.58
N GLU A 126 -5.23 -9.01 -5.69
CA GLU A 126 -5.35 -10.22 -4.88
C GLU A 126 -5.92 -9.94 -3.49
N LYS A 127 -6.60 -10.92 -2.91
CA LYS A 127 -7.13 -10.82 -1.54
C LYS A 127 -6.18 -11.44 -0.54
N TYR A 128 -5.95 -10.72 0.56
CA TYR A 128 -5.06 -11.13 1.65
C TYR A 128 -5.77 -11.05 3.00
N PHE A 129 -5.71 -12.12 3.78
CA PHE A 129 -6.12 -12.10 5.17
C PHE A 129 -5.25 -11.19 6.00
N ILE A 130 -5.89 -10.47 6.93
CA ILE A 130 -5.28 -9.64 7.96
C ILE A 130 -5.77 -10.07 9.35
N GLY A 131 -5.20 -9.50 10.39
CA GLY A 131 -5.49 -9.86 11.77
C GLY A 131 -6.74 -9.24 12.37
N LEU A 132 -7.84 -9.13 11.62
CA LEU A 132 -9.12 -8.59 12.07
C LEU A 132 -10.21 -9.67 12.04
N MET A 133 -10.95 -9.82 13.12
CA MET A 133 -11.93 -10.87 13.31
C MET A 133 -13.18 -10.38 14.03
N TYR A 134 -14.35 -10.89 13.68
CA TYR A 134 -15.62 -10.60 14.33
C TYR A 134 -15.87 -11.53 15.52
N HIS A 135 -16.01 -10.96 16.70
CA HIS A 135 -16.37 -11.67 17.92
C HIS A 135 -17.89 -11.64 18.10
N ARG A 136 -18.54 -12.78 17.83
CA ARG A 136 -20.01 -12.89 17.82
C ARG A 136 -20.65 -12.58 19.16
N GLU A 137 -20.04 -13.00 20.25
CA GLU A 137 -20.54 -12.76 21.62
C GLU A 137 -20.57 -11.27 21.97
N GLU A 138 -19.52 -10.54 21.57
CA GLU A 138 -19.40 -9.11 21.81
C GLU A 138 -20.03 -8.24 20.71
N LYS A 139 -20.39 -8.86 19.56
CA LYS A 139 -20.87 -8.19 18.36
C LYS A 139 -19.91 -7.07 17.88
N LYS A 140 -18.59 -7.33 17.94
CA LYS A 140 -17.53 -6.36 17.63
C LYS A 140 -16.44 -6.97 16.79
N TRP A 141 -15.85 -6.14 15.96
CA TRP A 141 -14.60 -6.45 15.27
C TRP A 141 -13.41 -6.19 16.20
N ARG A 142 -12.51 -7.16 16.32
CA ARG A 142 -11.28 -7.05 17.10
C ARG A 142 -10.06 -7.47 16.29
N TRP A 143 -8.99 -6.78 16.53
CA TRP A 143 -7.68 -7.19 16.07
C TRP A 143 -7.17 -8.39 16.90
N ILE A 144 -6.26 -9.18 16.32
CA ILE A 144 -5.65 -10.34 17.01
C ILE A 144 -4.90 -9.98 18.30
N ASN A 145 -4.59 -8.71 18.53
CA ASN A 145 -4.05 -8.18 19.79
C ASN A 145 -5.13 -7.76 20.78
N ASN A 146 -6.39 -8.16 20.56
CA ASN A 146 -7.57 -7.84 21.34
C ASN A 146 -8.03 -6.37 21.34
N SER A 147 -7.37 -5.46 20.63
CA SER A 147 -7.88 -4.10 20.50
C SER A 147 -9.15 -4.05 19.64
N VAL A 148 -10.10 -3.21 20.04
CA VAL A 148 -11.38 -3.04 19.31
C VAL A 148 -11.12 -2.25 18.02
N PHE A 149 -11.72 -2.68 16.93
CA PHE A 149 -11.74 -1.94 15.68
C PHE A 149 -13.00 -1.06 15.61
N HIS A 150 -12.81 0.23 15.35
CA HIS A 150 -13.88 1.23 15.29
C HIS A 150 -14.22 1.69 13.87
N GLY A 151 -13.57 1.12 12.87
CA GLY A 151 -13.81 1.45 11.46
C GLY A 151 -14.98 0.68 10.85
N ASN A 152 -15.09 0.79 9.54
CA ASN A 152 -16.11 0.08 8.77
C ASN A 152 -15.50 -1.13 8.05
N VAL A 153 -16.20 -2.26 8.14
CA VAL A 153 -15.94 -3.47 7.35
C VAL A 153 -17.07 -3.62 6.35
N THR A 154 -16.74 -3.78 5.09
CA THR A 154 -17.70 -3.95 3.99
C THR A 154 -18.03 -5.43 3.78
N ASN A 155 -18.99 -5.73 2.91
CA ASN A 155 -19.41 -7.09 2.56
C ASN A 155 -19.77 -7.99 3.75
N GLN A 156 -20.36 -7.42 4.81
CA GLN A 156 -20.72 -8.17 6.02
C GLN A 156 -21.82 -9.19 5.74
N ASN A 157 -21.61 -10.42 6.18
CA ASN A 157 -22.55 -11.52 6.14
C ASN A 157 -22.45 -12.30 7.46
N GLN A 158 -23.52 -13.01 7.87
CA GLN A 158 -23.55 -13.76 9.13
C GLN A 158 -22.43 -14.81 9.26
N ASN A 159 -21.91 -15.31 8.13
CA ASN A 159 -20.84 -16.32 8.08
C ASN A 159 -19.45 -15.72 7.86
N PHE A 160 -19.33 -14.40 7.70
CA PHE A 160 -18.09 -13.72 7.39
C PHE A 160 -17.52 -13.07 8.64
N ASN A 161 -16.67 -13.82 9.35
CA ASN A 161 -16.09 -13.37 10.62
C ASN A 161 -14.60 -12.98 10.50
N CYS A 162 -13.99 -13.15 9.33
CA CYS A 162 -12.61 -12.77 9.05
C CYS A 162 -12.57 -11.61 8.05
N VAL A 163 -11.43 -10.97 7.88
CA VAL A 163 -11.29 -9.80 7.01
C VAL A 163 -10.13 -9.97 6.06
N THR A 164 -10.37 -9.54 4.82
CA THR A 164 -9.36 -9.43 3.76
C THR A 164 -9.17 -7.99 3.33
N ILE A 165 -8.00 -7.68 2.77
CA ILE A 165 -7.70 -6.47 1.99
C ILE A 165 -7.16 -6.86 0.61
N GLY A 166 -7.11 -5.90 -0.31
CA GLY A 166 -6.52 -6.07 -1.64
C GLY A 166 -7.46 -5.59 -2.73
N LEU A 167 -8.16 -6.49 -3.40
CA LEU A 167 -9.00 -6.24 -4.58
C LEU A 167 -9.82 -4.94 -4.54
N THR A 168 -10.29 -4.56 -3.37
CA THR A 168 -10.99 -3.29 -3.10
C THR A 168 -10.14 -2.41 -2.19
N LYS A 169 -10.40 -1.09 -2.18
CA LYS A 169 -9.75 -0.16 -1.24
C LYS A 169 -10.45 -0.14 0.13
N THR A 170 -11.04 -1.26 0.54
CA THR A 170 -11.82 -1.42 1.77
C THR A 170 -11.34 -2.62 2.56
N LEU A 171 -11.80 -2.73 3.80
CA LEU A 171 -11.67 -3.92 4.63
C LEU A 171 -12.91 -4.77 4.38
N ASP A 172 -12.75 -5.93 3.73
CA ASP A 172 -13.87 -6.76 3.32
C ASP A 172 -14.04 -7.96 4.25
N ALA A 173 -15.24 -8.16 4.78
CA ALA A 173 -15.59 -9.37 5.49
C ALA A 173 -15.51 -10.58 4.55
N ALA A 174 -14.99 -11.68 5.07
CA ALA A 174 -14.81 -12.93 4.36
C ALA A 174 -15.05 -14.14 5.28
N SER A 175 -15.36 -15.30 4.69
CA SER A 175 -15.37 -16.54 5.45
C SER A 175 -13.94 -16.88 5.91
N CYS A 176 -13.82 -17.34 7.15
CA CYS A 176 -12.52 -17.76 7.69
C CYS A 176 -12.01 -19.08 7.08
N ASP A 177 -12.90 -19.88 6.50
CA ASP A 177 -12.63 -21.22 5.99
C ASP A 177 -12.24 -21.24 4.49
N ILE A 178 -12.50 -20.14 3.77
CA ILE A 178 -12.04 -19.98 2.38
C ILE A 178 -10.55 -19.71 2.37
N SER A 179 -9.85 -20.17 1.34
CA SER A 179 -8.41 -19.93 1.18
C SER A 179 -8.15 -18.59 0.51
N TYR A 180 -7.36 -17.75 1.17
CA TYR A 180 -6.78 -16.52 0.63
C TYR A 180 -5.29 -16.44 0.98
N ARG A 181 -4.58 -15.53 0.34
CA ARG A 181 -3.23 -15.15 0.73
C ARG A 181 -3.26 -14.48 2.10
N ARG A 182 -2.11 -14.20 2.71
CA ARG A 182 -2.00 -13.59 4.04
C ARG A 182 -0.92 -12.54 4.09
N ILE A 183 -1.09 -11.56 4.97
CA ILE A 183 -0.06 -10.58 5.31
C ILE A 183 0.37 -10.81 6.75
N CYS A 184 1.65 -11.12 6.95
CA CYS A 184 2.26 -11.18 8.26
C CYS A 184 2.98 -9.86 8.58
N GLU A 185 3.02 -9.49 9.86
CA GLU A 185 3.64 -8.27 10.36
C GLU A 185 4.52 -8.56 11.58
N LYS A 186 5.71 -7.94 11.65
CA LYS A 186 6.59 -7.91 12.84
C LYS A 186 7.37 -6.62 12.93
N ASN A 187 8.01 -6.38 14.07
CA ASN A 187 8.92 -5.25 14.24
C ASN A 187 10.15 -5.42 13.34
N ALA A 188 10.62 -4.35 12.73
CA ALA A 188 11.93 -4.30 12.14
C ALA A 188 13.02 -4.33 13.25
N LYS A 189 14.16 -4.93 12.96
CA LYS A 189 15.29 -5.07 13.90
C LYS A 189 16.42 -4.15 13.51
#